data_48a40fdd5bda0f9bcf8c160a42a5127c
#
_entry.id   48a40fdd5bda0f9bcf8c160a42a5127c
#
_cell.length_a   1.000
_cell.length_b   1.000
_cell.length_c   1.000
_cell.angle_alpha   90.00
_cell.angle_beta   90.00
_cell.angle_gamma   90.00
#
_symmetry.space_group_name_H-M   'P 1'
#
loop_
_entity.id
_entity.type
_entity.pdbx_description
1 polymer ?
#
loop_
_entity_poly.entity_id
_entity_poly.type
_entity_poly.pdbx_seq_one_letter_code
_entity_poly.pdbx_strand_id
1 'polypeptide(L)' 'MTNQQIRDEAKLNEALARAKKDGNSKMISWCEQQLDYFKAYRKVK' A
#
# COMPACT_ATOMS: atom_id res chain seq x y z
N MET A 1 -8.41 -15.92 -0.95
CA MET A 1 -7.88 -14.65 -0.45
C MET A 1 -8.15 -14.48 1.03
N THR A 2 -7.18 -14.04 1.75
CA THR A 2 -7.31 -13.95 3.20
C THR A 2 -7.65 -12.55 3.64
N ASN A 3 -8.32 -12.45 4.77
CA ASN A 3 -8.63 -11.16 5.36
C ASN A 3 -7.37 -10.37 5.68
N GLN A 4 -6.30 -11.09 5.92
CA GLN A 4 -5.03 -10.46 6.26
C GLN A 4 -4.50 -9.61 5.12
N GLN A 5 -4.62 -10.11 3.90
CA GLN A 5 -4.15 -9.36 2.74
C GLN A 5 -4.96 -8.09 2.55
N ILE A 6 -6.25 -8.17 2.77
CA ILE A 6 -7.11 -6.99 2.64
C ILE A 6 -6.75 -5.96 3.69
N ARG A 7 -6.47 -6.42 4.90
CA ARG A 7 -6.10 -5.51 5.98
C ARG A 7 -4.79 -4.79 5.68
N ASP A 8 -3.82 -5.55 5.16
CA ASP A 8 -2.53 -4.96 4.87
C ASP A 8 -2.65 -3.89 3.79
N GLU A 9 -3.46 -4.17 2.79
CA GLU A 9 -3.66 -3.20 1.73
C GLU A 9 -4.33 -1.94 2.26
N ALA A 10 -5.32 -2.10 3.11
CA ALA A 10 -6.02 -0.96 3.70
C ALA A 10 -5.06 -0.12 4.54
N LYS A 11 -4.21 -0.79 5.30
CA LYS A 11 -3.23 -0.09 6.13
C LYS A 11 -2.26 0.70 5.26
N LEU A 12 -1.82 0.10 4.18
CA LEU A 12 -0.92 0.79 3.27
C LEU A 12 -1.59 2.01 2.66
N ASN A 13 -2.85 1.87 2.29
CA ASN A 13 -3.59 3.00 1.74
C ASN A 13 -3.72 4.13 2.75
N GLU A 14 -3.98 3.79 3.99
CA GLU A 14 -4.07 4.80 5.05
C GLU A 14 -2.73 5.48 5.26
N ALA A 15 -1.67 4.69 5.30
CA ALA A 15 -0.34 5.25 5.48
C ALA A 15 0.02 6.16 4.33
N LEU A 16 -0.36 5.77 3.12
CA LEU A 16 -0.10 6.57 1.94
C LEU A 16 -0.81 7.92 2.02
N ALA A 17 -2.07 7.89 2.40
CA ALA A 17 -2.84 9.11 2.53
C ALA A 17 -2.21 10.04 3.57
N ARG A 18 -1.77 9.46 4.67
CA ARG A 18 -1.12 10.22 5.73
C ARG A 18 0.18 10.82 5.25
N ALA A 19 0.97 10.01 4.55
CA ALA A 19 2.25 10.48 4.03
C ALA A 19 2.06 11.63 3.07
N LYS A 20 1.03 11.57 2.26
CA LYS A 20 0.73 12.64 1.33
C LYS A 20 0.36 13.92 2.08
N LYS A 21 -0.41 13.76 3.14
CA LYS A 21 -0.81 14.90 3.95
C LYS A 21 0.39 15.55 4.62
N ASP A 22 1.33 14.72 5.08
CA ASP A 22 2.52 15.20 5.75
C ASP A 22 3.58 15.69 4.78
N GLY A 23 3.45 15.36 3.52
CA GLY A 23 4.46 15.70 2.54
C GLY A 23 5.70 14.85 2.65
N ASN A 24 5.55 13.62 3.14
CA ASN A 24 6.68 12.73 3.35
C ASN A 24 6.90 11.89 2.09
N SER A 25 7.71 12.39 1.17
CA SER A 25 7.88 11.74 -0.13
C SER A 25 8.51 10.36 0.00
N LYS A 26 9.38 10.16 0.97
CA LYS A 26 9.98 8.83 1.17
C LYS A 26 8.91 7.81 1.52
N MET A 27 8.02 8.18 2.42
CA MET A 27 6.94 7.30 2.82
C MET A 27 5.97 7.06 1.67
N ILE A 28 5.69 8.09 0.90
CA ILE A 28 4.82 7.97 -0.26
C ILE A 28 5.39 6.94 -1.22
N SER A 29 6.67 7.07 -1.53
CA SER A 29 7.33 6.17 -2.45
C SER A 29 7.29 4.73 -1.94
N TRP A 30 7.58 4.57 -0.66
CA TRP A 30 7.58 3.24 -0.06
C TRP A 30 6.19 2.60 -0.11
N CYS A 31 5.19 3.38 0.26
CA CYS A 31 3.82 2.85 0.28
C CYS A 31 3.35 2.48 -1.13
N GLU A 32 3.68 3.32 -2.11
CA GLU A 32 3.31 3.02 -3.49
C GLU A 32 3.98 1.73 -3.96
N GLN A 33 5.21 1.53 -3.59
CA GLN A 33 5.93 0.32 -3.96
C GLN A 33 5.27 -0.91 -3.37
N GLN A 34 4.88 -0.82 -2.11
CA GLN A 34 4.21 -1.95 -1.46
C GLN A 34 2.86 -2.24 -2.10
N LEU A 35 2.13 -1.20 -2.44
CA LEU A 35 0.84 -1.38 -3.10
C LEU A 35 1.03 -2.02 -4.47
N ASP A 36 2.09 -1.70 -5.15
CA ASP A 36 2.42 -2.32 -6.43
C ASP A 36 2.61 -3.82 -6.28
N TYR A 37 3.29 -4.22 -5.23
CA TYR A 37 3.47 -5.64 -4.96
C TYR A 37 2.15 -6.35 -4.79
N PHE A 38 1.24 -5.75 -4.06
CA PHE A 38 -0.07 -6.35 -3.87
C PHE A 38 -0.83 -6.49 -5.18
N LYS A 39 -0.73 -5.49 -6.02
CA LYS A 39 -1.39 -5.55 -7.32
C LYS A 39 -0.80 -6.64 -8.19
N ALA A 40 0.51 -6.76 -8.18
CA ALA A 40 1.18 -7.81 -8.94
C ALA A 40 0.76 -9.19 -8.44
N TYR A 41 0.63 -9.33 -7.14
CA TYR A 41 0.21 -10.58 -6.53
C TYR A 41 -1.15 -11.00 -7.06
N ARG A 42 -2.06 -10.06 -7.14
CA ARG A 42 -3.39 -10.34 -7.62
C ARG A 42 -3.38 -10.79 -9.07
N LYS A 43 -2.52 -10.19 -9.86
CA LYS A 43 -2.46 -10.49 -11.29
C LYS A 43 -1.88 -11.86 -11.55
N VAL A 44 -1.00 -12.30 -10.70
CA VAL A 44 -0.33 -13.58 -10.89
C VAL A 44 -1.32 -14.73 -10.88
N LYS A 45 -2.45 -14.52 -10.29
CA LYS A 45 -3.47 -15.54 -10.33
C LYS A 45 -3.94 -15.83 -11.75
#